data_5873ff29a6fe093dd2f7caf61502ce31
#
_entry.id   5873ff29a6fe093dd2f7caf61502ce31
#
_cell.length_a   1.000
_cell.length_b   1.000
_cell.length_c   1.000
_cell.angle_alpha   90.00
_cell.angle_beta   90.00
_cell.angle_gamma   90.00
#
_symmetry.space_group_name_H-M   'P 1'
#
loop_
_entity.id
_entity.type
_entity.pdbx_description
1 polymer ?
#
loop_
_entity_poly.entity_id
_entity_poly.type
_entity_poly.pdbx_seq_one_letter_code
_entity_poly.pdbx_strand_id
1 'polypeptide(L)'
;MAVPQFLTWAQSLINMPTYATRIPESVRNNISTLGYYIKSSDFDSSAVASFLSDMITKIGKQLVTGFKFGGADFGTFYKGEVPYGGFIEHDYIGPTAGEAYPPTLTDGSSIDPFVIKKPAMTIELFAVNYGMQYWTTLSDEQISTAVLSNEAFANIINESIGVTAESYKMDKYLAVREMFGAGDIYGQTIDTAVNATAEYLTAAEAESIIGAIRTAAEAIQWSQTQYNKAAVINNIPKDDTVLLINGIVFEMIRSAMKQVYHNDIDFGVNEIIKVDGFGTTGAAAGMYAALVSRRGVKLYDKEVMHGNNIFNPRGEYWNHFLKGRGFIGYSYVTPAVKFTLSSAT
;
A
#
# COMPACT_ATOMS: atom_id res chain seq x y z
N MET A 1 -2.73 5.46 -22.26
CA MET A 1 -2.15 6.17 -23.43
C MET A 1 -2.93 5.72 -24.66
N ALA A 2 -3.35 6.61 -25.53
CA ALA A 2 -4.02 6.19 -26.76
C ALA A 2 -3.03 5.44 -27.69
N VAL A 3 -3.50 4.38 -28.36
CA VAL A 3 -2.66 3.54 -29.25
C VAL A 3 -1.78 4.34 -30.22
N PRO A 4 -2.27 5.42 -30.87
CA PRO A 4 -1.44 6.25 -31.74
C PRO A 4 -0.25 6.92 -31.03
N GLN A 5 -0.42 7.37 -29.79
CA GLN A 5 0.66 8.01 -29.03
C GLN A 5 1.74 7.00 -28.61
N PHE A 6 1.34 5.78 -28.27
CA PHE A 6 2.27 4.70 -27.96
C PHE A 6 3.17 4.36 -29.14
N LEU A 7 2.58 4.19 -30.34
CA LEU A 7 3.32 3.88 -31.56
C LEU A 7 4.29 4.98 -31.95
N THR A 8 3.86 6.24 -31.88
CA THR A 8 4.72 7.40 -32.15
C THR A 8 5.91 7.43 -31.18
N TRP A 9 5.66 7.12 -29.92
CA TRP A 9 6.69 7.04 -28.90
C TRP A 9 7.64 5.84 -29.14
N ALA A 10 7.13 4.63 -29.43
CA ALA A 10 7.94 3.47 -29.74
C ALA A 10 8.80 3.70 -31.00
N GLN A 11 8.24 4.38 -32.00
CA GLN A 11 8.98 4.80 -33.19
C GLN A 11 10.11 5.79 -32.87
N SER A 12 9.89 6.71 -31.96
CA SER A 12 10.92 7.64 -31.50
C SER A 12 12.05 6.93 -30.72
N LEU A 13 11.69 5.93 -29.93
CA LEU A 13 12.64 5.15 -29.17
C LEU A 13 13.57 4.31 -30.05
N ILE A 14 13.00 3.58 -31.05
CA ILE A 14 13.80 2.73 -31.96
C ILE A 14 14.75 3.54 -32.83
N ASN A 15 14.48 4.83 -33.06
CA ASN A 15 15.34 5.74 -33.81
C ASN A 15 16.45 6.38 -32.97
N MET A 16 16.58 6.06 -31.68
CA MET A 16 17.70 6.54 -30.86
C MET A 16 19.05 6.01 -31.39
N PRO A 17 20.14 6.75 -31.16
CA PRO A 17 21.50 6.36 -31.65
C PRO A 17 21.91 4.94 -31.20
N THR A 18 21.47 4.50 -30.05
CA THR A 18 21.73 3.17 -29.49
C THR A 18 21.28 2.03 -30.40
N TYR A 19 20.17 2.23 -31.14
CA TYR A 19 19.58 1.22 -32.03
C TYR A 19 19.84 1.49 -33.52
N ALA A 20 20.20 2.73 -33.87
CA ALA A 20 20.37 3.19 -35.24
C ALA A 20 21.40 2.41 -36.04
N THR A 21 22.44 1.88 -35.37
CA THR A 21 23.54 1.11 -35.99
C THR A 21 23.27 -0.39 -36.04
N ARG A 22 22.30 -0.88 -35.29
CA ARG A 22 22.08 -2.33 -35.04
C ARG A 22 20.76 -2.84 -35.62
N ILE A 23 19.75 -1.98 -35.73
CA ILE A 23 18.45 -2.30 -36.30
C ILE A 23 18.34 -1.64 -37.67
N PRO A 24 17.98 -2.38 -38.73
CA PRO A 24 17.87 -1.84 -40.09
C PRO A 24 16.95 -0.63 -40.20
N GLU A 25 17.27 0.28 -41.07
CA GLU A 25 16.50 1.53 -41.28
C GLU A 25 15.05 1.25 -41.69
N SER A 26 14.80 0.20 -42.47
CA SER A 26 13.48 -0.21 -42.87
C SER A 26 12.56 -0.57 -41.65
N VAL A 27 13.15 -1.16 -40.61
CA VAL A 27 12.46 -1.51 -39.36
C VAL A 27 12.29 -0.26 -38.49
N ARG A 28 13.32 0.58 -38.42
CA ARG A 28 13.27 1.83 -37.66
C ARG A 28 12.25 2.82 -38.19
N ASN A 29 12.04 2.86 -39.50
CA ASN A 29 11.06 3.73 -40.13
C ASN A 29 9.62 3.17 -40.04
N ASN A 30 9.48 1.86 -39.91
CA ASN A 30 8.17 1.23 -39.78
C ASN A 30 8.25 0.06 -38.80
N ILE A 31 7.80 0.31 -37.56
CA ILE A 31 7.88 -0.68 -36.48
C ILE A 31 7.07 -1.96 -36.76
N SER A 32 6.06 -1.90 -37.62
CA SER A 32 5.28 -3.10 -38.03
C SER A 32 6.13 -4.12 -38.82
N THR A 33 7.28 -3.74 -39.34
CA THR A 33 8.19 -4.67 -40.00
C THR A 33 9.14 -5.38 -39.04
N LEU A 34 9.11 -5.04 -37.73
CA LEU A 34 9.92 -5.69 -36.70
C LEU A 34 9.68 -7.21 -36.62
N GLY A 35 8.44 -7.65 -36.79
CA GLY A 35 8.09 -9.08 -36.83
C GLY A 35 8.73 -9.86 -37.97
N TYR A 36 8.88 -9.24 -39.14
CA TYR A 36 9.59 -9.84 -40.26
C TYR A 36 11.10 -9.84 -40.02
N TYR A 37 11.63 -8.80 -39.38
CA TYR A 37 13.05 -8.70 -39.02
C TYR A 37 13.44 -9.79 -38.02
N ILE A 38 12.62 -10.07 -37.00
CA ILE A 38 12.86 -11.13 -36.02
C ILE A 38 13.01 -12.50 -36.67
N LYS A 39 12.33 -12.73 -37.80
CA LYS A 39 12.40 -13.99 -38.58
C LYS A 39 13.48 -13.99 -39.65
N SER A 40 14.24 -12.91 -39.80
CA SER A 40 15.28 -12.81 -40.80
C SER A 40 16.62 -13.39 -40.32
N SER A 41 17.51 -13.74 -41.28
CA SER A 41 18.88 -14.18 -40.99
C SER A 41 19.78 -13.09 -40.38
N ASP A 42 19.40 -11.81 -40.54
CA ASP A 42 20.18 -10.65 -40.08
C ASP A 42 19.70 -10.15 -38.71
N PHE A 43 18.92 -10.97 -38.01
CA PHE A 43 18.33 -10.62 -36.72
C PHE A 43 19.37 -10.45 -35.61
N ASP A 44 19.43 -9.24 -35.03
CA ASP A 44 20.20 -8.95 -33.83
C ASP A 44 19.31 -9.07 -32.59
N SER A 45 19.32 -10.26 -31.97
CA SER A 45 18.52 -10.58 -30.80
C SER A 45 18.79 -9.63 -29.61
N SER A 46 20.04 -9.19 -29.44
CA SER A 46 20.41 -8.34 -28.32
C SER A 46 19.96 -6.88 -28.50
N ALA A 47 19.92 -6.39 -29.75
CA ALA A 47 19.38 -5.05 -30.05
C ALA A 47 17.87 -4.98 -29.84
N VAL A 48 17.15 -6.02 -30.30
CA VAL A 48 15.69 -6.11 -30.10
C VAL A 48 15.34 -6.30 -28.62
N ALA A 49 16.12 -7.12 -27.89
CA ALA A 49 15.95 -7.28 -26.44
C ALA A 49 16.13 -5.96 -25.70
N SER A 50 17.20 -5.22 -26.02
CA SER A 50 17.45 -3.91 -25.39
C SER A 50 16.33 -2.91 -25.70
N PHE A 51 15.86 -2.87 -26.94
CA PHE A 51 14.73 -2.03 -27.34
C PHE A 51 13.44 -2.37 -26.58
N LEU A 52 13.09 -3.67 -26.49
CA LEU A 52 11.91 -4.12 -25.73
C LEU A 52 12.08 -3.82 -24.24
N SER A 53 13.27 -4.02 -23.68
CA SER A 53 13.56 -3.68 -22.28
C SER A 53 13.39 -2.20 -21.98
N ASP A 54 13.93 -1.34 -22.82
CA ASP A 54 13.79 0.11 -22.67
C ASP A 54 12.33 0.57 -22.81
N MET A 55 11.62 -0.04 -23.74
CA MET A 55 10.20 0.22 -23.95
C MET A 55 9.35 -0.18 -22.72
N ILE A 56 9.58 -1.38 -22.19
CA ILE A 56 8.92 -1.90 -21.00
C ILE A 56 9.27 -1.05 -19.77
N THR A 57 10.55 -0.72 -19.57
CA THR A 57 11.00 0.10 -18.44
C THR A 57 10.35 1.47 -18.43
N LYS A 58 10.22 2.13 -19.58
CA LYS A 58 9.56 3.43 -19.67
C LYS A 58 8.06 3.36 -19.41
N ILE A 59 7.38 2.35 -19.97
CA ILE A 59 5.95 2.14 -19.70
C ILE A 59 5.74 1.80 -18.21
N GLY A 60 6.56 0.93 -17.64
CA GLY A 60 6.51 0.57 -16.24
C GLY A 60 6.70 1.76 -15.28
N LYS A 61 7.61 2.67 -15.58
CA LYS A 61 7.78 3.90 -14.79
C LYS A 61 6.53 4.79 -14.81
N GLN A 62 5.83 4.87 -15.92
CA GLN A 62 4.58 5.63 -16.01
C GLN A 62 3.42 4.95 -15.26
N LEU A 63 3.36 3.61 -15.24
CA LEU A 63 2.33 2.86 -14.51
C LEU A 63 2.56 2.87 -13.00
N VAL A 64 3.81 2.85 -12.56
CA VAL A 64 4.19 2.88 -11.14
C VAL A 64 3.92 4.24 -10.49
N THR A 65 4.01 5.34 -11.23
CA THR A 65 3.69 6.70 -10.73
C THR A 65 2.20 6.97 -10.58
N GLY A 66 1.35 6.14 -11.14
CA GLY A 66 -0.11 6.25 -11.06
C GLY A 66 -0.73 5.14 -10.22
N PHE A 67 -0.34 5.03 -8.94
CA PHE A 67 -0.91 4.04 -8.04
C PHE A 67 -2.40 4.30 -7.80
N LYS A 68 -3.26 3.68 -8.63
CA LYS A 68 -4.71 3.62 -8.45
C LYS A 68 -5.15 2.18 -8.62
N PHE A 69 -5.24 1.49 -7.51
CA PHE A 69 -5.87 0.18 -7.44
C PHE A 69 -7.39 0.38 -7.39
N GLY A 70 -8.15 -0.45 -8.09
CA GLY A 70 -9.62 -0.39 -8.09
C GLY A 70 -10.29 -0.91 -6.81
N GLY A 71 -9.51 -1.27 -5.80
CA GLY A 71 -9.94 -1.63 -4.45
C GLY A 71 -9.76 -0.48 -3.47
N ALA A 72 -9.56 -0.81 -2.18
CA ALA A 72 -9.26 0.19 -1.17
C ALA A 72 -7.94 0.91 -1.51
N ASP A 73 -7.99 2.23 -1.57
CA ASP A 73 -6.80 3.04 -1.84
C ASP A 73 -6.03 3.27 -0.53
N PHE A 74 -4.93 2.55 -0.35
CA PHE A 74 -3.98 2.80 0.73
C PHE A 74 -2.95 3.89 0.41
N GLY A 75 -3.15 4.65 -0.68
CA GLY A 75 -2.29 5.78 -1.06
C GLY A 75 -2.14 6.82 0.03
N THR A 76 -3.18 7.02 0.85
CA THR A 76 -3.17 7.87 2.06
C THR A 76 -2.04 7.50 3.03
N PHE A 77 -1.66 6.23 3.11
CA PHE A 77 -0.59 5.74 3.99
C PHE A 77 0.79 5.72 3.34
N TYR A 78 0.86 5.89 2.04
CA TYR A 78 2.13 5.87 1.31
C TYR A 78 2.96 7.12 1.61
N LYS A 79 4.20 6.91 2.04
CA LYS A 79 5.11 7.98 2.49
C LYS A 79 6.30 8.24 1.56
N GLY A 80 6.34 7.56 0.42
CA GLY A 80 7.37 7.76 -0.58
C GLY A 80 8.39 6.62 -0.63
N GLU A 81 9.54 6.91 -1.23
CA GLU A 81 10.60 5.94 -1.49
C GLU A 81 11.79 6.16 -0.54
N VAL A 82 12.37 5.06 -0.06
CA VAL A 82 13.60 5.05 0.74
C VAL A 82 14.65 4.19 0.01
N PRO A 83 15.35 4.76 -0.99
CA PRO A 83 16.23 3.99 -1.86
C PRO A 83 17.49 3.46 -1.16
N TYR A 84 17.91 4.12 -0.09
CA TYR A 84 19.12 3.78 0.67
C TYR A 84 18.80 3.30 2.07
N GLY A 85 19.67 2.45 2.61
CA GLY A 85 19.52 1.88 3.94
C GLY A 85 18.70 0.59 3.99
N GLY A 86 18.84 -0.17 5.08
CA GLY A 86 18.12 -1.41 5.33
C GLY A 86 17.02 -1.27 6.39
N PHE A 87 17.02 -0.14 7.10
CA PHE A 87 16.13 0.11 8.22
C PHE A 87 15.59 1.54 8.19
N ILE A 88 14.38 1.73 8.70
CA ILE A 88 13.81 3.03 9.04
C ILE A 88 13.74 3.09 10.55
N GLU A 89 14.39 4.09 11.14
CA GLU A 89 14.33 4.35 12.57
C GLU A 89 13.24 5.37 12.86
N HIS A 90 12.44 5.10 13.88
CA HIS A 90 11.40 5.98 14.36
C HIS A 90 11.57 6.17 15.86
N ASP A 91 11.94 7.38 16.25
CA ASP A 91 12.17 7.77 17.62
C ASP A 91 10.94 8.47 18.17
N TYR A 92 10.44 7.97 19.28
CA TYR A 92 9.37 8.62 20.02
C TYR A 92 9.89 9.12 21.35
N ILE A 93 9.73 10.42 21.61
CA ILE A 93 10.09 11.06 22.88
C ILE A 93 8.79 11.36 23.62
N GLY A 94 8.59 10.70 24.74
CA GLY A 94 7.41 10.86 25.57
C GLY A 94 7.42 12.18 26.36
N PRO A 95 6.26 12.58 26.93
CA PRO A 95 6.17 13.76 27.76
C PRO A 95 7.00 13.63 29.03
N THR A 96 7.60 14.72 29.46
CA THR A 96 8.31 14.80 30.74
C THR A 96 7.33 15.16 31.84
N ALA A 97 7.33 14.39 32.94
CA ALA A 97 6.51 14.70 34.10
C ALA A 97 7.00 15.99 34.76
N GLY A 98 6.08 16.94 34.96
CA GLY A 98 6.32 18.12 35.75
C GLY A 98 6.35 17.80 37.25
N GLU A 99 7.14 18.53 38.01
CA GLU A 99 7.09 18.52 39.48
C GLU A 99 6.37 19.80 39.96
N ALA A 100 5.66 19.66 41.07
CA ALA A 100 5.05 20.82 41.71
C ALA A 100 6.14 21.82 42.12
N TYR A 101 6.07 23.04 41.65
CA TYR A 101 6.99 24.08 42.11
C TYR A 101 6.55 24.52 43.51
N PRO A 102 7.39 24.33 44.55
CA PRO A 102 7.00 24.74 45.87
C PRO A 102 6.90 26.26 45.96
N PRO A 103 5.74 26.82 46.32
CA PRO A 103 5.56 28.26 46.41
C PRO A 103 6.36 28.92 47.54
N THR A 104 6.82 28.10 48.49
CA THR A 104 7.68 28.50 49.62
C THR A 104 8.78 27.51 49.86
N LEU A 105 10.03 27.96 49.80
CA LEU A 105 11.16 27.17 50.26
C LEU A 105 11.08 27.05 51.79
N THR A 106 10.81 25.86 52.28
CA THR A 106 10.89 25.55 53.70
C THR A 106 12.37 25.38 54.07
N ASP A 107 12.81 26.01 55.14
CA ASP A 107 14.17 25.96 55.61
C ASP A 107 14.61 24.47 55.80
N GLY A 108 15.69 24.04 55.14
CA GLY A 108 16.17 22.68 55.15
C GLY A 108 15.75 21.81 53.93
N SER A 109 14.91 22.29 53.00
CA SER A 109 14.66 21.60 51.73
C SER A 109 15.64 22.07 50.67
N SER A 110 16.63 21.24 50.36
CA SER A 110 17.52 21.51 49.22
C SER A 110 16.91 20.93 47.94
N ILE A 111 16.60 21.80 46.99
CA ILE A 111 16.33 21.38 45.62
C ILE A 111 17.68 21.24 44.94
N ASP A 112 18.05 20.02 44.56
CA ASP A 112 19.27 19.78 43.79
C ASP A 112 19.10 20.26 42.35
N PRO A 113 19.72 21.37 41.91
CA PRO A 113 19.59 21.88 40.56
C PRO A 113 20.32 21.03 39.50
N PHE A 114 21.10 20.03 39.95
CA PHE A 114 21.89 19.17 39.07
C PHE A 114 21.24 17.81 38.79
N VAL A 115 20.01 17.58 39.26
CA VAL A 115 19.28 16.36 38.95
C VAL A 115 19.00 16.29 37.45
N ILE A 116 19.54 15.25 36.80
CA ILE A 116 19.33 15.00 35.36
C ILE A 116 18.02 14.23 35.17
N LYS A 117 17.03 14.87 34.55
CA LYS A 117 15.80 14.21 34.14
C LYS A 117 15.84 14.01 32.62
N LYS A 118 15.90 12.74 32.19
CA LYS A 118 15.84 12.39 30.77
C LYS A 118 14.40 12.05 30.40
N PRO A 119 13.87 12.56 29.27
CA PRO A 119 12.58 12.13 28.77
C PRO A 119 12.61 10.63 28.43
N ALA A 120 11.48 9.95 28.58
CA ALA A 120 11.33 8.57 28.13
C ALA A 120 11.42 8.54 26.60
N MET A 121 12.31 7.72 26.08
CA MET A 121 12.53 7.56 24.64
C MET A 121 12.25 6.12 24.23
N THR A 122 11.47 5.93 23.18
CA THR A 122 11.19 4.63 22.57
C THR A 122 11.67 4.65 21.14
N ILE A 123 12.50 3.69 20.77
CA ILE A 123 13.07 3.57 19.42
C ILE A 123 12.45 2.36 18.74
N GLU A 124 11.96 2.54 17.53
CA GLU A 124 11.42 1.49 16.68
C GLU A 124 12.22 1.39 15.39
N LEU A 125 12.56 0.17 15.01
CA LEU A 125 13.29 -0.12 13.77
C LEU A 125 12.41 -0.93 12.84
N PHE A 126 12.17 -0.41 11.63
CA PHE A 126 11.43 -1.09 10.58
C PHE A 126 12.43 -1.60 9.53
N ALA A 127 12.51 -2.93 9.40
CA ALA A 127 13.32 -3.57 8.36
C ALA A 127 12.53 -3.74 7.07
N VAL A 128 13.23 -3.94 5.95
CA VAL A 128 12.60 -4.37 4.69
C VAL A 128 11.96 -5.73 4.91
N ASN A 129 10.64 -5.79 4.86
CA ASN A 129 9.86 -6.99 5.12
C ASN A 129 8.92 -7.39 3.97
N TYR A 130 8.87 -6.58 2.93
CA TYR A 130 8.11 -6.87 1.73
C TYR A 130 9.06 -6.99 0.53
N GLY A 131 8.97 -8.08 -0.22
CA GLY A 131 9.75 -8.26 -1.44
C GLY A 131 9.09 -9.30 -2.34
N MET A 132 8.65 -8.87 -3.52
CA MET A 132 7.98 -9.70 -4.51
C MET A 132 8.63 -9.55 -5.88
N GLN A 133 8.60 -10.61 -6.65
CA GLN A 133 9.05 -10.64 -8.02
C GLN A 133 7.95 -11.25 -8.88
N TYR A 134 7.61 -10.53 -9.93
CA TYR A 134 6.65 -10.96 -10.95
C TYR A 134 7.37 -11.13 -12.26
N TRP A 135 6.98 -12.10 -13.04
CA TRP A 135 7.50 -12.26 -14.39
C TRP A 135 6.39 -12.64 -15.36
N THR A 136 6.55 -12.17 -16.57
CA THR A 136 5.72 -12.54 -17.71
C THR A 136 6.60 -13.02 -18.84
N THR A 137 6.16 -14.05 -19.55
CA THR A 137 6.86 -14.64 -20.68
C THR A 137 6.16 -14.26 -21.97
N LEU A 138 6.92 -13.74 -22.93
CA LEU A 138 6.46 -13.47 -24.28
C LEU A 138 7.23 -14.35 -25.26
N SER A 139 6.54 -15.16 -26.06
CA SER A 139 7.19 -15.94 -27.11
C SER A 139 7.47 -15.07 -28.34
N ASP A 140 8.52 -15.43 -29.08
CA ASP A 140 8.86 -14.76 -30.34
C ASP A 140 7.74 -14.84 -31.36
N GLU A 141 6.97 -15.94 -31.34
CA GLU A 141 5.80 -16.11 -32.19
C GLU A 141 4.70 -15.10 -31.84
N GLN A 142 4.40 -14.88 -30.55
CA GLN A 142 3.44 -13.87 -30.10
C GLN A 142 3.90 -12.46 -30.48
N ILE A 143 5.18 -12.13 -30.27
CA ILE A 143 5.74 -10.85 -30.63
C ILE A 143 5.66 -10.66 -32.16
N SER A 144 6.09 -11.63 -32.94
CA SER A 144 6.11 -11.53 -34.40
C SER A 144 4.72 -11.41 -34.99
N THR A 145 3.72 -12.10 -34.43
CA THR A 145 2.32 -12.01 -34.83
C THR A 145 1.71 -10.67 -34.44
N ALA A 146 2.02 -10.19 -33.24
CA ALA A 146 1.54 -8.90 -32.74
C ALA A 146 2.06 -7.71 -33.55
N VAL A 147 3.32 -7.77 -33.98
CA VAL A 147 3.96 -6.68 -34.74
C VAL A 147 3.45 -6.57 -36.18
N LEU A 148 2.76 -7.59 -36.69
CA LEU A 148 2.05 -7.50 -37.97
C LEU A 148 0.87 -6.48 -37.91
N SER A 149 0.37 -6.18 -36.72
CA SER A 149 -0.64 -5.16 -36.47
C SER A 149 -0.15 -4.20 -35.39
N ASN A 150 -0.09 -2.91 -35.70
CA ASN A 150 0.31 -1.88 -34.75
C ASN A 150 -0.53 -1.88 -33.45
N GLU A 151 -1.81 -2.18 -33.58
CA GLU A 151 -2.74 -2.24 -32.45
C GLU A 151 -2.48 -3.47 -31.54
N ALA A 152 -2.26 -4.64 -32.16
CA ALA A 152 -1.99 -5.85 -31.42
C ALA A 152 -0.66 -5.80 -30.66
N PHE A 153 0.37 -5.17 -31.24
CA PHE A 153 1.68 -4.99 -30.57
C PHE A 153 1.56 -4.09 -29.34
N ALA A 154 0.88 -2.95 -29.45
CA ALA A 154 0.64 -2.08 -28.32
C ALA A 154 -0.16 -2.77 -27.20
N ASN A 155 -1.16 -3.56 -27.57
CA ASN A 155 -2.01 -4.28 -26.64
C ASN A 155 -1.22 -5.37 -25.88
N ILE A 156 -0.43 -6.19 -26.56
CA ILE A 156 0.37 -7.25 -25.90
C ILE A 156 1.34 -6.65 -24.89
N ILE A 157 2.04 -5.57 -25.24
CA ILE A 157 2.97 -4.93 -24.30
C ILE A 157 2.22 -4.33 -23.11
N ASN A 158 1.11 -3.63 -23.39
CA ASN A 158 0.29 -3.02 -22.33
C ASN A 158 -0.29 -4.09 -21.39
N GLU A 159 -0.80 -5.19 -21.93
CA GLU A 159 -1.32 -6.31 -21.15
C GLU A 159 -0.24 -6.98 -20.33
N SER A 160 0.92 -7.28 -20.91
CA SER A 160 2.03 -7.93 -20.20
C SER A 160 2.55 -7.11 -19.03
N ILE A 161 2.71 -5.79 -19.23
CA ILE A 161 3.19 -4.89 -18.18
C ILE A 161 2.03 -4.59 -17.21
N GLY A 162 0.82 -4.40 -17.73
CA GLY A 162 -0.36 -4.16 -16.94
C GLY A 162 -0.62 -5.28 -15.94
N VAL A 163 -0.59 -6.54 -16.38
CA VAL A 163 -0.80 -7.70 -15.51
C VAL A 163 0.23 -7.77 -14.38
N THR A 164 1.53 -7.56 -14.67
CA THR A 164 2.56 -7.62 -13.63
C THR A 164 2.45 -6.45 -12.65
N ALA A 165 2.12 -5.25 -13.14
CA ALA A 165 1.93 -4.07 -12.30
C ALA A 165 0.67 -4.19 -11.42
N GLU A 166 -0.43 -4.71 -11.96
CA GLU A 166 -1.66 -4.95 -11.20
C GLU A 166 -1.46 -6.06 -10.15
N SER A 167 -0.70 -7.11 -10.46
CA SER A 167 -0.34 -8.16 -9.50
C SER A 167 0.49 -7.59 -8.35
N TYR A 168 1.46 -6.72 -8.65
CA TYR A 168 2.25 -6.03 -7.62
C TYR A 168 1.37 -5.17 -6.70
N LYS A 169 0.43 -4.40 -7.27
CA LYS A 169 -0.50 -3.58 -6.49
C LYS A 169 -1.41 -4.44 -5.61
N MET A 170 -1.94 -5.53 -6.17
CA MET A 170 -2.81 -6.46 -5.46
C MET A 170 -2.08 -7.09 -4.27
N ASP A 171 -0.86 -7.60 -4.47
CA ASP A 171 -0.10 -8.24 -3.40
C ASP A 171 0.35 -7.22 -2.34
N LYS A 172 0.70 -6.00 -2.74
CA LYS A 172 0.99 -4.92 -1.80
C LYS A 172 -0.25 -4.56 -0.97
N TYR A 173 -1.43 -4.48 -1.60
CA TYR A 173 -2.70 -4.32 -0.89
C TYR A 173 -2.94 -5.45 0.11
N LEU A 174 -2.77 -6.71 -0.31
CA LEU A 174 -2.94 -7.87 0.55
C LEU A 174 -1.97 -7.85 1.74
N ALA A 175 -0.71 -7.50 1.52
CA ALA A 175 0.30 -7.41 2.58
C ALA A 175 -0.03 -6.30 3.61
N VAL A 176 -0.50 -5.13 3.16
CA VAL A 176 -0.96 -4.06 4.05
C VAL A 176 -2.21 -4.48 4.82
N ARG A 177 -3.16 -5.13 4.15
CA ARG A 177 -4.36 -5.67 4.78
C ARG A 177 -4.01 -6.72 5.85
N GLU A 178 -3.08 -7.62 5.55
CA GLU A 178 -2.60 -8.64 6.48
C GLU A 178 -1.92 -8.01 7.71
N MET A 179 -1.13 -6.95 7.54
CA MET A 179 -0.58 -6.18 8.64
C MET A 179 -1.68 -5.69 9.59
N PHE A 180 -2.77 -5.14 9.05
CA PHE A 180 -3.91 -4.72 9.87
C PHE A 180 -4.67 -5.89 10.50
N GLY A 181 -4.70 -7.06 9.87
CA GLY A 181 -5.30 -8.28 10.40
C GLY A 181 -4.47 -9.00 11.46
N ALA A 182 -3.15 -8.76 11.53
CA ALA A 182 -2.24 -9.50 12.41
C ALA A 182 -2.52 -9.32 13.91
N GLY A 183 -3.20 -8.25 14.30
CA GLY A 183 -3.63 -8.05 15.69
C GLY A 183 -2.56 -7.52 16.64
N ASP A 184 -1.30 -7.58 16.26
CA ASP A 184 -0.16 -7.18 17.12
C ASP A 184 0.03 -5.67 17.24
N ILE A 185 -0.59 -4.90 16.35
CA ILE A 185 -0.46 -3.46 16.28
C ILE A 185 -1.41 -2.71 17.21
N TYR A 186 -2.46 -3.37 17.70
CA TYR A 186 -3.54 -2.74 18.46
C TYR A 186 -3.26 -2.72 19.95
N GLY A 187 -3.42 -1.54 20.57
CA GLY A 187 -3.37 -1.41 22.02
C GLY A 187 -4.63 -1.90 22.68
N GLN A 188 -5.79 -1.75 22.02
CA GLN A 188 -7.09 -2.17 22.54
C GLN A 188 -7.94 -2.85 21.46
N THR A 189 -8.75 -3.83 21.92
CA THR A 189 -9.80 -4.45 21.14
C THR A 189 -11.15 -4.10 21.77
N ILE A 190 -12.10 -3.66 20.96
CA ILE A 190 -13.47 -3.37 21.37
C ILE A 190 -14.40 -4.37 20.70
N ASP A 191 -15.06 -5.19 21.50
CA ASP A 191 -16.03 -6.17 21.04
C ASP A 191 -17.42 -5.58 21.04
N THR A 192 -18.12 -5.68 19.90
CA THR A 192 -19.52 -5.29 19.79
C THR A 192 -20.37 -6.53 19.61
N ALA A 193 -21.29 -6.75 20.55
CA ALA A 193 -22.21 -7.86 20.47
C ALA A 193 -23.29 -7.58 19.42
N VAL A 194 -23.34 -8.42 18.40
CA VAL A 194 -24.37 -8.38 17.35
C VAL A 194 -24.82 -9.80 17.03
N ASN A 195 -25.99 -9.96 16.44
CA ASN A 195 -26.39 -11.26 15.91
C ASN A 195 -25.59 -11.59 14.64
N ALA A 196 -24.42 -12.19 14.82
CA ALA A 196 -23.48 -12.49 13.73
C ALA A 196 -24.03 -13.45 12.65
N THR A 197 -25.16 -14.13 12.92
CA THR A 197 -25.83 -15.01 11.96
C THR A 197 -26.91 -14.31 11.15
N ALA A 198 -27.25 -13.06 11.48
CA ALA A 198 -28.23 -12.30 10.75
C ALA A 198 -27.65 -11.79 9.42
N GLU A 199 -28.40 -11.95 8.34
CA GLU A 199 -28.06 -11.42 7.03
C GLU A 199 -28.14 -9.87 6.99
N TYR A 200 -28.81 -9.27 7.99
CA TYR A 200 -29.01 -7.83 8.12
C TYR A 200 -28.83 -7.38 9.57
N LEU A 201 -28.22 -6.22 9.75
CA LEU A 201 -28.14 -5.56 11.06
C LEU A 201 -29.47 -4.88 11.40
N THR A 202 -29.86 -4.94 12.66
CA THR A 202 -30.93 -4.10 13.19
C THR A 202 -30.41 -2.65 13.37
N ALA A 203 -31.32 -1.68 13.45
CA ALA A 203 -30.95 -0.29 13.72
C ALA A 203 -30.19 -0.12 15.04
N ALA A 204 -30.61 -0.85 16.09
CA ALA A 204 -29.97 -0.81 17.41
C ALA A 204 -28.53 -1.38 17.38
N GLU A 205 -28.30 -2.46 16.63
CA GLU A 205 -26.95 -3.01 16.44
C GLU A 205 -26.07 -2.06 15.65
N ALA A 206 -26.59 -1.44 14.59
CA ALA A 206 -25.88 -0.43 13.82
C ALA A 206 -25.51 0.79 14.67
N GLU A 207 -26.42 1.28 15.51
CA GLU A 207 -26.16 2.36 16.47
C GLU A 207 -25.09 1.97 17.50
N SER A 208 -25.10 0.74 17.99
CA SER A 208 -24.07 0.22 18.91
C SER A 208 -22.69 0.21 18.27
N ILE A 209 -22.59 -0.25 17.01
CA ILE A 209 -21.34 -0.23 16.24
C ILE A 209 -20.83 1.21 16.03
N ILE A 210 -21.70 2.12 15.57
CA ILE A 210 -21.36 3.52 15.37
C ILE A 210 -20.94 4.17 16.69
N GLY A 211 -21.66 3.92 17.77
CA GLY A 211 -21.38 4.42 19.11
C GLY A 211 -19.99 3.95 19.61
N ALA A 212 -19.68 2.67 19.43
CA ALA A 212 -18.38 2.11 19.81
C ALA A 212 -17.22 2.78 19.04
N ILE A 213 -17.37 2.96 17.72
CA ILE A 213 -16.36 3.61 16.88
C ILE A 213 -16.20 5.09 17.28
N ARG A 214 -17.30 5.84 17.46
CA ARG A 214 -17.25 7.25 17.87
C ARG A 214 -16.59 7.45 19.22
N THR A 215 -16.96 6.62 20.20
CA THR A 215 -16.36 6.68 21.54
C THR A 215 -14.87 6.42 21.50
N ALA A 216 -14.41 5.44 20.72
CA ALA A 216 -13.00 5.18 20.53
C ALA A 216 -12.30 6.30 19.77
N ALA A 217 -12.92 6.85 18.72
CA ALA A 217 -12.37 7.96 17.94
C ALA A 217 -12.19 9.23 18.76
N GLU A 218 -13.09 9.49 19.70
CA GLU A 218 -12.93 10.58 20.67
C GLU A 218 -11.85 10.27 21.70
N ALA A 219 -11.85 9.05 22.24
CA ALA A 219 -10.94 8.65 23.30
C ALA A 219 -9.46 8.67 22.88
N ILE A 220 -9.14 8.28 21.64
CA ILE A 220 -7.74 8.29 21.14
C ILE A 220 -7.18 9.67 20.90
N GLN A 221 -8.01 10.72 20.84
CA GLN A 221 -7.56 12.10 20.73
C GLN A 221 -6.94 12.61 22.05
N TRP A 222 -7.27 11.96 23.17
CA TRP A 222 -6.69 12.29 24.47
C TRP A 222 -5.42 11.49 24.71
N SER A 223 -4.45 12.11 25.37
CA SER A 223 -3.17 11.48 25.70
C SER A 223 -3.36 10.34 26.69
N GLN A 224 -3.29 9.10 26.22
CA GLN A 224 -3.53 7.88 26.98
C GLN A 224 -2.51 6.81 26.64
N THR A 225 -2.36 5.82 27.53
CA THR A 225 -1.42 4.70 27.36
C THR A 225 -2.08 3.43 26.85
N GLN A 226 -3.40 3.30 26.99
CA GLN A 226 -4.13 2.05 26.73
C GLN A 226 -4.36 1.73 25.24
N TYR A 227 -4.27 2.72 24.37
CA TYR A 227 -4.60 2.55 22.95
C TYR A 227 -3.40 2.23 22.06
N ASN A 228 -2.19 2.20 22.62
CA ASN A 228 -1.00 1.82 21.88
C ASN A 228 -0.31 0.59 22.51
N LYS A 229 0.36 -0.21 21.67
CA LYS A 229 1.00 -1.46 22.10
C LYS A 229 2.20 -1.22 23.01
N ALA A 230 2.89 -0.11 22.86
CA ALA A 230 4.07 0.25 23.68
C ALA A 230 3.69 0.80 25.06
N ALA A 231 2.39 0.99 25.35
CA ALA A 231 1.87 1.56 26.59
C ALA A 231 2.50 2.92 26.96
N VAL A 232 2.85 3.73 25.96
CA VAL A 232 3.37 5.09 26.15
C VAL A 232 2.26 6.12 26.05
N ILE A 233 2.44 7.28 26.69
CA ILE A 233 1.46 8.38 26.60
C ILE A 233 1.51 8.97 25.20
N ASN A 234 0.49 8.71 24.40
CA ASN A 234 0.40 9.25 23.05
C ASN A 234 -1.08 9.50 22.67
N ASN A 235 -1.30 10.29 21.63
CA ASN A 235 -2.62 10.61 21.09
C ASN A 235 -2.60 10.70 19.56
N ILE A 236 -3.78 10.68 18.95
CA ILE A 236 -3.96 10.92 17.52
C ILE A 236 -4.84 12.14 17.34
N PRO A 237 -4.36 13.22 16.69
CA PRO A 237 -5.22 14.31 16.27
C PRO A 237 -6.33 13.83 15.33
N LYS A 238 -7.51 14.45 15.40
CA LYS A 238 -8.67 14.06 14.57
C LYS A 238 -8.33 13.99 13.07
N ASP A 239 -7.52 14.92 12.57
CA ASP A 239 -7.14 15.02 11.16
C ASP A 239 -6.26 13.85 10.68
N ASP A 240 -5.61 13.15 11.59
CA ASP A 240 -4.78 11.97 11.30
C ASP A 240 -5.50 10.64 11.50
N THR A 241 -6.76 10.69 11.94
CA THR A 241 -7.55 9.49 12.26
C THR A 241 -8.17 8.90 11.00
N VAL A 242 -7.91 7.62 10.76
CA VAL A 242 -8.45 6.85 9.63
C VAL A 242 -9.18 5.62 10.14
N LEU A 243 -10.42 5.45 9.68
CA LEU A 243 -11.21 4.26 9.93
C LEU A 243 -11.10 3.31 8.74
N LEU A 244 -10.51 2.14 8.96
CA LEU A 244 -10.60 1.02 8.04
C LEU A 244 -11.82 0.21 8.41
N ILE A 245 -12.72 -0.04 7.47
CA ILE A 245 -13.96 -0.79 7.74
C ILE A 245 -14.24 -1.79 6.63
N ASN A 246 -14.72 -2.97 7.00
CA ASN A 246 -15.17 -3.94 6.01
C ASN A 246 -16.33 -3.35 5.20
N GLY A 247 -16.19 -3.34 3.87
CA GLY A 247 -17.16 -2.74 2.95
C GLY A 247 -18.56 -3.34 3.07
N ILE A 248 -18.66 -4.65 3.33
CA ILE A 248 -19.97 -5.33 3.53
C ILE A 248 -20.63 -4.81 4.80
N VAL A 249 -19.90 -4.79 5.92
CA VAL A 249 -20.42 -4.31 7.21
C VAL A 249 -20.80 -2.83 7.13
N PHE A 250 -20.01 -2.02 6.42
CA PHE A 250 -20.34 -0.61 6.18
C PHE A 250 -21.68 -0.45 5.47
N GLU A 251 -21.94 -1.21 4.41
CA GLU A 251 -23.21 -1.13 3.68
C GLU A 251 -24.38 -1.70 4.49
N MET A 252 -24.15 -2.71 5.34
CA MET A 252 -25.16 -3.20 6.30
C MET A 252 -25.55 -2.12 7.31
N ILE A 253 -24.56 -1.42 7.89
CA ILE A 253 -24.80 -0.29 8.80
C ILE A 253 -25.60 0.81 8.07
N ARG A 254 -25.13 1.18 6.86
CA ARG A 254 -25.79 2.20 6.05
C ARG A 254 -27.25 1.85 5.72
N SER A 255 -27.51 0.59 5.37
CA SER A 255 -28.85 0.11 5.09
C SER A 255 -29.76 0.18 6.32
N ALA A 256 -29.27 -0.26 7.48
CA ALA A 256 -30.01 -0.23 8.74
C ALA A 256 -30.35 1.21 9.17
N MET A 257 -29.37 2.12 9.09
CA MET A 257 -29.54 3.51 9.52
C MET A 257 -30.37 4.34 8.55
N LYS A 258 -30.29 4.07 7.22
CA LYS A 258 -31.09 4.79 6.22
C LYS A 258 -32.58 4.58 6.39
N GLN A 259 -32.99 3.44 6.92
CA GLN A 259 -34.40 3.16 7.24
C GLN A 259 -34.95 4.03 8.38
N VAL A 260 -34.04 4.51 9.27
CA VAL A 260 -34.47 5.21 10.52
C VAL A 260 -34.22 6.73 10.42
N TYR A 261 -33.07 7.18 9.90
CA TYR A 261 -32.64 8.56 10.07
C TYR A 261 -32.49 9.39 8.80
N HIS A 262 -32.49 8.84 7.61
CA HIS A 262 -32.28 9.53 6.32
C HIS A 262 -31.00 10.39 6.22
N ASN A 263 -30.09 10.33 7.19
CA ASN A 263 -28.90 11.15 7.28
C ASN A 263 -27.62 10.36 6.93
N ASP A 264 -26.59 11.08 6.54
CA ASP A 264 -25.24 10.51 6.38
C ASP A 264 -24.68 10.08 7.75
N ILE A 265 -23.98 8.93 7.74
CA ILE A 265 -23.41 8.35 8.95
C ILE A 265 -22.07 9.05 9.21
N ASP A 266 -21.96 9.70 10.37
CA ASP A 266 -20.70 10.27 10.85
C ASP A 266 -20.09 9.35 11.92
N PHE A 267 -18.89 8.85 11.67
CA PHE A 267 -18.12 8.04 12.63
C PHE A 267 -17.18 8.87 13.51
N GLY A 268 -17.16 10.18 13.36
CA GLY A 268 -16.27 11.07 14.12
C GLY A 268 -14.80 10.98 13.69
N VAL A 269 -14.50 10.45 12.51
CA VAL A 269 -13.16 10.26 11.96
C VAL A 269 -12.93 11.17 10.75
N ASN A 270 -11.66 11.41 10.40
CA ASN A 270 -11.33 12.24 9.25
C ASN A 270 -11.53 11.52 7.91
N GLU A 271 -11.14 10.25 7.84
CA GLU A 271 -11.19 9.46 6.61
C GLU A 271 -11.70 8.05 6.85
N ILE A 272 -12.47 7.53 5.90
CA ILE A 272 -12.98 6.17 5.93
C ILE A 272 -12.48 5.43 4.70
N ILE A 273 -11.77 4.32 4.92
CA ILE A 273 -11.29 3.44 3.86
C ILE A 273 -12.04 2.11 3.96
N LYS A 274 -12.76 1.75 2.90
CA LYS A 274 -13.46 0.47 2.83
C LYS A 274 -12.49 -0.61 2.36
N VAL A 275 -12.41 -1.70 3.09
CA VAL A 275 -11.61 -2.88 2.75
C VAL A 275 -12.50 -4.10 2.50
N ASP A 276 -12.01 -5.07 1.76
CA ASP A 276 -12.72 -6.34 1.49
C ASP A 276 -12.79 -7.27 2.73
N GLY A 277 -12.00 -6.97 3.77
CA GLY A 277 -11.94 -7.69 5.04
C GLY A 277 -10.55 -7.61 5.65
N PHE A 278 -10.39 -8.21 6.84
CA PHE A 278 -9.10 -8.25 7.55
C PHE A 278 -8.52 -9.67 7.63
N GLY A 279 -9.25 -10.66 7.16
CA GLY A 279 -8.95 -12.08 7.28
C GLY A 279 -10.02 -12.81 8.10
N THR A 280 -9.99 -14.14 8.06
CA THR A 280 -11.01 -15.00 8.68
C THR A 280 -10.47 -15.85 9.84
N THR A 281 -9.15 -15.86 10.06
CA THR A 281 -8.48 -16.73 11.03
C THR A 281 -7.61 -15.93 12.00
N GLY A 282 -7.34 -16.51 13.15
CA GLY A 282 -6.44 -15.92 14.15
C GLY A 282 -6.94 -14.59 14.71
N ALA A 283 -6.05 -13.63 14.82
CA ALA A 283 -6.35 -12.29 15.36
C ALA A 283 -7.32 -11.46 14.51
N ALA A 284 -7.47 -11.81 13.23
CA ALA A 284 -8.41 -11.15 12.31
C ALA A 284 -9.83 -11.71 12.40
N ALA A 285 -10.05 -12.82 13.11
CA ALA A 285 -11.36 -13.42 13.23
C ALA A 285 -12.37 -12.45 13.87
N GLY A 286 -13.52 -12.27 13.22
CA GLY A 286 -14.56 -11.35 13.68
C GLY A 286 -14.24 -9.87 13.57
N MET A 287 -13.06 -9.50 13.06
CA MET A 287 -12.67 -8.11 12.90
C MET A 287 -13.45 -7.45 11.75
N TYR A 288 -14.15 -6.37 12.05
CA TYR A 288 -14.91 -5.62 11.06
C TYR A 288 -14.36 -4.22 10.80
N ALA A 289 -13.63 -3.64 11.76
CA ALA A 289 -13.05 -2.32 11.60
C ALA A 289 -11.76 -2.16 12.40
N ALA A 290 -10.96 -1.19 12.00
CA ALA A 290 -9.78 -0.72 12.70
C ALA A 290 -9.73 0.80 12.67
N LEU A 291 -9.43 1.41 13.79
CA LEU A 291 -9.15 2.83 13.91
C LEU A 291 -7.65 3.02 14.05
N VAL A 292 -7.04 3.70 13.10
CA VAL A 292 -5.59 3.84 13.01
C VAL A 292 -5.18 5.29 12.71
N SER A 293 -3.92 5.60 12.97
CA SER A 293 -3.33 6.89 12.60
C SER A 293 -2.64 6.81 11.25
N ARG A 294 -2.85 7.82 10.43
CA ARG A 294 -2.09 8.01 9.19
C ARG A 294 -0.58 8.07 9.44
N ARG A 295 -0.13 8.65 10.56
CA ARG A 295 1.29 8.72 10.96
C ARG A 295 1.85 7.39 11.44
N GLY A 296 1.00 6.53 12.02
CA GLY A 296 1.39 5.22 12.54
C GLY A 296 1.82 4.25 11.47
N VAL A 297 1.18 4.31 10.30
CA VAL A 297 1.51 3.42 9.17
C VAL A 297 2.84 3.84 8.55
N LYS A 298 3.72 2.86 8.38
CA LYS A 298 5.03 2.99 7.73
C LYS A 298 5.01 2.17 6.44
N LEU A 299 4.51 2.81 5.38
CA LEU A 299 4.43 2.23 4.03
C LEU A 299 5.38 2.98 3.12
N TYR A 300 6.52 2.36 2.81
CA TYR A 300 7.56 2.92 1.95
C TYR A 300 7.98 1.91 0.90
N ASP A 301 8.28 2.38 -0.29
CA ASP A 301 8.97 1.58 -1.30
C ASP A 301 10.48 1.80 -1.17
N LYS A 302 11.25 0.70 -1.16
CA LYS A 302 12.69 0.74 -1.23
C LYS A 302 13.16 0.78 -2.67
N GLU A 303 12.59 -0.10 -3.47
CA GLU A 303 13.00 -0.29 -4.85
C GLU A 303 11.84 -0.92 -5.63
N VAL A 304 11.47 -0.30 -6.72
CA VAL A 304 10.59 -0.91 -7.71
C VAL A 304 11.34 -0.91 -9.04
N MET A 305 11.77 -2.09 -9.49
CA MET A 305 12.62 -2.25 -10.67
C MET A 305 11.97 -3.17 -11.69
N HIS A 306 12.02 -2.74 -12.93
CA HIS A 306 11.93 -3.66 -14.05
C HIS A 306 13.29 -4.34 -14.22
N GLY A 307 13.32 -5.66 -14.10
CA GLY A 307 14.51 -6.45 -14.32
C GLY A 307 14.86 -6.50 -15.81
N ASN A 308 16.10 -6.92 -16.11
CA ASN A 308 16.52 -7.13 -17.49
C ASN A 308 15.67 -8.22 -18.14
N ASN A 309 15.27 -7.99 -19.38
CA ASN A 309 14.64 -9.00 -20.20
C ASN A 309 15.69 -10.05 -20.56
N ILE A 310 15.34 -11.30 -20.33
CA ILE A 310 16.21 -12.44 -20.63
C ILE A 310 15.59 -13.24 -21.77
N PHE A 311 16.34 -13.34 -22.86
CA PHE A 311 15.98 -14.19 -23.98
C PHE A 311 16.45 -15.62 -23.73
N ASN A 312 15.57 -16.60 -23.92
CA ASN A 312 15.92 -18.01 -23.92
C ASN A 312 15.99 -18.51 -25.36
N PRO A 313 17.20 -18.74 -25.93
CA PRO A 313 17.34 -19.13 -27.32
C PRO A 313 16.86 -20.55 -27.61
N ARG A 314 16.72 -21.38 -26.58
CA ARG A 314 16.24 -22.77 -26.73
C ARG A 314 14.73 -22.85 -26.78
N GLY A 315 14.05 -21.91 -26.12
CA GLY A 315 12.59 -21.87 -26.05
C GLY A 315 11.97 -20.75 -26.87
N GLU A 316 12.78 -19.91 -27.52
CA GLU A 316 12.34 -18.78 -28.35
C GLU A 316 11.34 -17.87 -27.63
N TYR A 317 11.68 -17.44 -26.37
CA TYR A 317 10.85 -16.57 -25.57
C TYR A 317 11.65 -15.58 -24.73
N TRP A 318 10.99 -14.50 -24.36
CA TRP A 318 11.48 -13.42 -23.51
C TRP A 318 10.80 -13.46 -22.15
N ASN A 319 11.57 -13.36 -21.08
CA ASN A 319 11.06 -13.17 -19.74
C ASN A 319 11.25 -11.73 -19.29
N HIS A 320 10.15 -11.11 -18.87
CA HIS A 320 10.13 -9.78 -18.28
C HIS A 320 9.92 -9.89 -16.78
N PHE A 321 10.73 -9.20 -16.00
CA PHE A 321 10.69 -9.23 -14.54
C PHE A 321 10.31 -7.87 -13.97
N LEU A 322 9.37 -7.86 -13.03
CA LEU A 322 9.08 -6.74 -12.15
C LEU A 322 9.42 -7.16 -10.73
N LYS A 323 10.27 -6.39 -10.05
CA LYS A 323 10.67 -6.63 -8.66
C LYS A 323 10.27 -5.43 -7.82
N GLY A 324 9.63 -5.67 -6.70
CA GLY A 324 9.30 -4.64 -5.73
C GLY A 324 9.77 -5.02 -4.34
N ARG A 325 10.38 -4.08 -3.62
CA ARG A 325 10.79 -4.21 -2.22
C ARG A 325 10.32 -2.99 -1.45
N GLY A 326 9.93 -3.20 -0.20
CA GLY A 326 9.46 -2.10 0.61
C GLY A 326 9.40 -2.42 2.10
N PHE A 327 8.91 -1.43 2.83
CA PHE A 327 8.69 -1.49 4.26
C PHE A 327 7.18 -1.39 4.49
N ILE A 328 6.62 -2.35 5.21
CA ILE A 328 5.22 -2.36 5.61
C ILE A 328 5.17 -2.57 7.12
N GLY A 329 4.65 -1.61 7.86
CA GLY A 329 4.57 -1.72 9.31
C GLY A 329 3.66 -0.67 9.93
N TYR A 330 3.36 -0.89 11.21
CA TYR A 330 2.66 0.06 12.05
C TYR A 330 3.47 0.33 13.31
N SER A 331 3.52 1.58 13.73
CA SER A 331 4.26 2.00 14.93
C SER A 331 3.50 1.59 16.20
N TYR A 332 4.15 0.84 17.08
CA TYR A 332 3.58 0.40 18.36
C TYR A 332 3.37 1.54 19.36
N VAL A 333 4.06 2.66 19.16
CA VAL A 333 3.88 3.86 20.01
C VAL A 333 2.67 4.68 19.57
N THR A 334 2.14 4.44 18.37
CA THR A 334 0.98 5.15 17.85
C THR A 334 -0.30 4.40 18.24
N PRO A 335 -1.32 5.10 18.78
CA PRO A 335 -2.58 4.46 19.12
C PRO A 335 -3.24 3.77 17.92
N ALA A 336 -3.83 2.59 18.19
CA ALA A 336 -4.66 1.83 17.26
C ALA A 336 -5.70 1.02 18.02
N VAL A 337 -6.92 0.98 17.50
CA VAL A 337 -8.05 0.25 18.11
C VAL A 337 -8.62 -0.72 17.08
N LYS A 338 -8.81 -1.95 17.53
CA LYS A 338 -9.45 -3.01 16.76
C LYS A 338 -10.90 -3.17 17.21
N PHE A 339 -11.81 -3.37 16.25
CA PHE A 339 -13.21 -3.64 16.49
C PHE A 339 -13.55 -5.04 15.99
N THR A 340 -14.16 -5.84 16.87
CA THR A 340 -14.59 -7.20 16.56
C THR A 340 -16.09 -7.34 16.81
N LEU A 341 -16.72 -8.22 16.02
CA LEU A 341 -18.10 -8.65 16.27
C LEU A 341 -18.04 -9.93 17.09
N SER A 342 -18.75 -9.95 18.20
CA SER A 342 -19.01 -11.17 18.96
C SER A 342 -20.46 -11.60 18.78
N SER A 343 -20.71 -12.91 18.74
CA SER A 343 -22.09 -13.42 18.74
C SER A 343 -22.78 -13.01 20.03
N ALA A 344 -23.90 -12.35 19.91
CA ALA A 344 -24.79 -12.16 21.07
C ALA A 344 -25.23 -13.55 21.56
N THR A 345 -24.82 -13.93 22.76
CA THR A 345 -25.26 -15.17 23.45
C THR A 345 -26.69 -15.08 23.85
#